data_805acd17af38ae2f3f78d6792682fde3
#
_entry.id   805acd17af38ae2f3f78d6792682fde3
#
_cell.length_a   1.000
_cell.length_b   1.000
_cell.length_c   1.000
_cell.angle_alpha   90.00
_cell.angle_beta   90.00
_cell.angle_gamma   90.00
#
_symmetry.space_group_name_H-M   'P 1'
#
loop_
_entity.id
_entity.type
_entity.pdbx_description
1 polymer ?
#
loop_
_entity_poly.entity_id
_entity_poly.type
_entity_poly.pdbx_seq_one_letter_code
_entity_poly.pdbx_strand_id
1 'polypeptide(L)'
;MGWKLKVAGYGKIESAEIEMAPLTLFVGDNNSGKSYLMSLLWGILNLEEVFAGTGSALETEAEEWLLHWVKEQMETAREQGGHTVQASEIGSELQTVLQARIECHKDKLVKAIFNSADVDIKELQIELTGLDDISIGFRAKTSEDKIIFSIHLGNDAKGYVTYFSEKGRMSEDLDESDWDFFVNNIFRFLLNEGRLRTLNKCIYLPAARTGFMLTKDVINKVGRRAAFNIGIETEPLPPFVRPINQFLDVINDLTLDGESNENFAEIVEYLESGMADGTVEMSSLPNKEVTYVPNGKTTGMSLRTVSAVVTELSPLILILKHKKNVGALFYEEPEMCLHPQLQQKMARVLCRLVNAGVQMNVTTHSDIILQHINNMIRLS
;
A
#
# COMPACT_ATOMS: atom_id res chain seq x y z
N MET A 1 -7.42 2.47 16.02
CA MET A 1 -8.08 1.77 14.91
C MET A 1 -7.10 0.76 14.36
N GLY A 2 -7.54 -0.42 14.03
CA GLY A 2 -6.69 -1.47 13.46
C GLY A 2 -7.54 -2.58 12.84
N TRP A 3 -6.88 -3.58 12.33
CA TRP A 3 -7.51 -4.79 11.86
C TRP A 3 -6.56 -5.96 12.05
N LYS A 4 -7.14 -7.16 12.12
CA LYS A 4 -6.39 -8.40 12.25
C LYS A 4 -6.60 -9.23 11.01
N LEU A 5 -5.51 -9.84 10.53
CA LEU A 5 -5.53 -10.81 9.45
C LEU A 5 -5.41 -12.21 10.05
N LYS A 6 -6.31 -13.11 9.68
CA LYS A 6 -6.18 -14.54 9.93
C LYS A 6 -6.09 -15.27 8.59
N VAL A 7 -5.10 -16.12 8.46
CA VAL A 7 -4.86 -16.87 7.24
C VAL A 7 -4.49 -18.31 7.56
N ALA A 8 -5.01 -19.27 6.78
CA ALA A 8 -4.63 -20.67 6.90
C ALA A 8 -4.48 -21.34 5.54
N GLY A 9 -3.54 -22.29 5.48
CA GLY A 9 -3.26 -23.07 4.27
C GLY A 9 -2.82 -22.22 3.09
N TYR A 10 -1.88 -21.30 3.31
CA TYR A 10 -1.36 -20.37 2.32
C TYR A 10 0.13 -20.62 2.05
N GLY A 11 0.45 -21.26 0.94
CA GLY A 11 1.79 -21.72 0.64
C GLY A 11 2.33 -22.66 1.73
N LYS A 12 3.40 -22.26 2.43
CA LYS A 12 3.96 -23.02 3.56
C LYS A 12 3.36 -22.63 4.92
N ILE A 13 2.47 -21.67 4.95
CA ILE A 13 1.87 -21.18 6.17
C ILE A 13 0.68 -22.05 6.53
N GLU A 14 0.82 -22.82 7.61
CA GLU A 14 -0.28 -23.63 8.13
C GLU A 14 -1.40 -22.74 8.68
N SER A 15 -1.02 -21.79 9.54
CA SER A 15 -1.91 -20.73 10.03
C SER A 15 -1.09 -19.54 10.55
N ALA A 16 -1.65 -18.34 10.41
CA ALA A 16 -1.10 -17.12 10.99
C ALA A 16 -2.22 -16.16 11.39
N GLU A 17 -1.99 -15.44 12.50
CA GLU A 17 -2.80 -14.31 12.92
C GLU A 17 -1.90 -13.11 13.09
N ILE A 18 -2.25 -12.00 12.44
CA ILE A 18 -1.43 -10.79 12.38
C ILE A 18 -2.31 -9.61 12.79
N GLU A 19 -1.92 -8.93 13.84
CA GLU A 19 -2.49 -7.65 14.22
C GLU A 19 -1.69 -6.53 13.55
N MET A 20 -2.37 -5.70 12.76
CA MET A 20 -1.71 -4.60 12.07
C MET A 20 -1.34 -3.50 13.05
N ALA A 21 -0.11 -3.02 12.93
CA ALA A 21 0.47 -1.98 13.78
C ALA A 21 1.22 -0.97 12.92
N PRO A 22 1.52 0.24 13.43
CA PRO A 22 2.37 1.21 12.72
C PRO A 22 3.73 0.65 12.31
N LEU A 23 4.26 -0.31 13.07
CA LEU A 23 5.44 -1.11 12.72
C LEU A 23 5.14 -2.59 12.97
N THR A 24 5.10 -3.38 11.91
CA THR A 24 4.95 -4.84 11.97
C THR A 24 6.23 -5.51 11.49
N LEU A 25 6.82 -6.36 12.33
CA LEU A 25 8.05 -7.09 12.02
C LEU A 25 7.76 -8.58 11.84
N PHE A 26 8.13 -9.12 10.69
CA PHE A 26 8.09 -10.55 10.39
C PHE A 26 9.48 -11.13 10.55
N VAL A 27 9.67 -11.91 11.60
CA VAL A 27 10.94 -12.53 11.96
C VAL A 27 10.81 -14.05 11.88
N GLY A 28 11.86 -14.73 11.48
CA GLY A 28 11.89 -16.20 11.40
C GLY A 28 12.88 -16.71 10.37
N ASP A 29 12.96 -18.03 10.24
CA ASP A 29 13.90 -18.71 9.36
C ASP A 29 13.66 -18.41 7.88
N ASN A 30 14.69 -18.69 7.07
CA ASN A 30 14.57 -18.63 5.63
C ASN A 30 13.47 -19.58 5.16
N ASN A 31 12.69 -19.13 4.16
CA ASN A 31 11.63 -19.93 3.57
C ASN A 31 10.49 -20.30 4.53
N SER A 32 10.28 -19.52 5.60
CA SER A 32 9.17 -19.69 6.56
C SER A 32 7.83 -19.09 6.09
N GLY A 33 7.80 -18.43 4.93
CA GLY A 33 6.58 -17.82 4.37
C GLY A 33 6.44 -16.32 4.62
N LYS A 34 7.45 -15.63 5.19
CA LYS A 34 7.39 -14.17 5.47
C LYS A 34 7.06 -13.34 4.24
N SER A 35 7.73 -13.57 3.11
CA SER A 35 7.47 -12.87 1.85
C SER A 35 6.07 -13.16 1.30
N TYR A 36 5.53 -14.36 1.54
CA TYR A 36 4.15 -14.70 1.20
C TYR A 36 3.17 -13.82 1.98
N LEU A 37 3.33 -13.72 3.31
CA LEU A 37 2.50 -12.84 4.15
C LEU A 37 2.64 -11.37 3.77
N MET A 38 3.86 -10.91 3.52
CA MET A 38 4.11 -9.54 3.05
C MET A 38 3.40 -9.25 1.73
N SER A 39 3.49 -10.16 0.77
CA SER A 39 2.81 -10.02 -0.53
C SER A 39 1.29 -10.04 -0.40
N LEU A 40 0.74 -10.89 0.49
CA LEU A 40 -0.70 -10.93 0.77
C LEU A 40 -1.19 -9.63 1.39
N LEU A 41 -0.53 -9.13 2.43
CA LEU A 41 -0.86 -7.85 3.06
C LEU A 41 -0.77 -6.68 2.06
N TRP A 42 0.29 -6.66 1.25
CA TRP A 42 0.42 -5.68 0.18
C TRP A 42 -0.75 -5.78 -0.81
N GLY A 43 -1.14 -6.99 -1.21
CA GLY A 43 -2.25 -7.22 -2.14
C GLY A 43 -3.58 -6.73 -1.58
N ILE A 44 -3.88 -7.04 -0.31
CA ILE A 44 -5.09 -6.58 0.37
C ILE A 44 -5.18 -5.05 0.36
N LEU A 45 -4.07 -4.34 0.55
CA LEU A 45 -4.04 -2.88 0.63
C LEU A 45 -3.93 -2.17 -0.74
N ASN A 46 -3.49 -2.86 -1.80
CA ASN A 46 -3.22 -2.24 -3.10
C ASN A 46 -4.14 -2.67 -4.24
N LEU A 47 -4.63 -3.92 -4.22
CA LEU A 47 -5.41 -4.43 -5.33
C LEU A 47 -6.87 -4.00 -5.19
N GLU A 48 -7.32 -3.14 -6.08
CA GLU A 48 -8.73 -2.73 -6.17
C GLU A 48 -9.63 -3.93 -6.50
N GLU A 49 -9.07 -4.88 -7.25
CA GLU A 49 -9.73 -6.12 -7.68
C GLU A 49 -10.20 -7.01 -6.52
N VAL A 50 -9.64 -6.82 -5.31
CA VAL A 50 -10.04 -7.59 -4.11
C VAL A 50 -11.45 -7.25 -3.66
N PHE A 51 -11.82 -5.99 -3.84
CA PHE A 51 -13.08 -5.45 -3.36
C PHE A 51 -14.00 -5.02 -4.51
N ALA A 52 -13.52 -5.10 -5.76
CA ALA A 52 -14.34 -4.84 -6.92
C ALA A 52 -15.39 -5.95 -7.04
N GLY A 53 -16.65 -5.59 -7.12
CA GLY A 53 -17.70 -6.52 -7.42
C GLY A 53 -17.45 -7.26 -8.74
N THR A 54 -17.99 -8.44 -8.88
CA THR A 54 -17.84 -9.27 -10.10
C THR A 54 -18.74 -8.79 -11.24
N GLY A 55 -19.39 -7.61 -11.08
CA GLY A 55 -20.29 -7.02 -12.09
C GLY A 55 -21.74 -7.48 -11.96
N SER A 56 -22.11 -8.21 -10.89
CA SER A 56 -23.50 -8.38 -10.47
C SER A 56 -23.72 -7.63 -9.15
N ALA A 57 -24.61 -6.68 -9.13
CA ALA A 57 -24.96 -5.91 -7.95
C ALA A 57 -25.42 -6.85 -6.84
N LEU A 58 -24.91 -6.62 -5.64
CA LEU A 58 -25.45 -7.19 -4.42
C LEU A 58 -25.42 -8.72 -4.39
N GLU A 59 -24.23 -9.27 -4.15
CA GLU A 59 -24.01 -10.73 -4.08
C GLU A 59 -24.48 -11.34 -2.75
N THR A 60 -24.78 -10.50 -1.73
CA THR A 60 -25.13 -10.98 -0.39
C THR A 60 -26.24 -10.17 0.27
N GLU A 61 -27.03 -10.81 1.15
CA GLU A 61 -28.04 -10.14 1.98
C GLU A 61 -27.42 -8.98 2.83
N ALA A 62 -26.17 -9.11 3.23
CA ALA A 62 -25.48 -8.08 3.99
C ALA A 62 -25.18 -6.84 3.14
N GLU A 63 -24.86 -7.01 1.86
CA GLU A 63 -24.68 -5.89 0.93
C GLU A 63 -25.99 -5.19 0.61
N GLU A 64 -27.07 -5.95 0.42
CA GLU A 64 -28.42 -5.40 0.24
C GLU A 64 -28.84 -4.56 1.45
N TRP A 65 -28.58 -5.08 2.65
CA TRP A 65 -28.83 -4.37 3.89
C TRP A 65 -28.02 -3.07 3.96
N LEU A 66 -26.71 -3.14 3.69
CA LEU A 66 -25.84 -1.97 3.75
C LEU A 66 -26.26 -0.89 2.72
N LEU A 67 -26.65 -1.28 1.51
CA LEU A 67 -27.17 -0.37 0.49
C LEU A 67 -28.45 0.31 0.98
N HIS A 68 -29.38 -0.45 1.54
CA HIS A 68 -30.64 0.09 2.07
C HIS A 68 -30.36 1.08 3.21
N TRP A 69 -29.48 0.70 4.14
CA TRP A 69 -29.06 1.56 5.25
C TRP A 69 -28.43 2.87 4.75
N VAL A 70 -27.52 2.82 3.78
CA VAL A 70 -26.89 4.02 3.20
C VAL A 70 -27.95 4.93 2.57
N LYS A 71 -28.92 4.37 1.84
CA LYS A 71 -30.02 5.15 1.25
C LYS A 71 -30.87 5.86 2.31
N GLU A 72 -31.19 5.20 3.41
CA GLU A 72 -31.91 5.79 4.54
C GLU A 72 -31.11 6.94 5.20
N GLN A 73 -29.79 6.75 5.38
CA GLN A 73 -28.94 7.79 5.96
C GLN A 73 -28.83 9.01 5.04
N MET A 74 -28.80 8.79 3.74
CA MET A 74 -28.76 9.88 2.76
C MET A 74 -30.09 10.66 2.74
N GLU A 75 -31.26 10.00 2.81
CA GLU A 75 -32.56 10.69 2.93
C GLU A 75 -32.63 11.49 4.24
N THR A 76 -32.15 10.94 5.34
CA THR A 76 -32.04 11.67 6.61
C THR A 76 -31.16 12.91 6.47
N ALA A 77 -30.04 12.78 5.78
CA ALA A 77 -29.16 13.94 5.51
C ALA A 77 -29.81 15.00 4.62
N ARG A 78 -30.68 14.59 3.69
CA ARG A 78 -31.46 15.50 2.86
C ARG A 78 -32.45 16.32 3.66
N GLU A 79 -33.15 15.69 4.62
CA GLU A 79 -34.14 16.35 5.48
C GLU A 79 -33.50 17.29 6.49
N GLN A 80 -32.36 16.88 7.07
CA GLN A 80 -31.71 17.56 8.20
C GLN A 80 -30.52 18.44 7.79
N GLY A 81 -30.11 18.43 6.52
CA GLY A 81 -28.90 19.11 6.01
C GLY A 81 -27.59 18.36 6.28
N GLY A 82 -27.66 17.22 6.97
CA GLY A 82 -26.56 16.34 7.27
C GLY A 82 -26.64 15.73 8.66
N HIS A 83 -26.04 14.55 8.84
CA HIS A 83 -25.89 13.89 10.14
C HIS A 83 -24.66 12.97 10.14
N THR A 84 -24.34 12.41 11.30
CA THR A 84 -23.16 11.56 11.49
C THR A 84 -23.53 10.34 12.32
N VAL A 85 -23.05 9.17 11.90
CA VAL A 85 -23.22 7.89 12.58
C VAL A 85 -21.85 7.35 12.96
N GLN A 86 -21.72 6.64 14.09
CA GLN A 86 -20.45 5.96 14.41
C GLN A 86 -20.36 4.65 13.65
N ALA A 87 -19.19 4.35 13.10
CA ALA A 87 -18.98 3.11 12.34
C ALA A 87 -19.19 1.85 13.20
N SER A 88 -19.03 1.96 14.52
CA SER A 88 -19.31 0.87 15.46
C SER A 88 -20.78 0.51 15.54
N GLU A 89 -21.72 1.42 15.21
CA GLU A 89 -23.15 1.15 15.20
C GLU A 89 -23.56 0.12 14.13
N ILE A 90 -22.76 0.02 13.05
CA ILE A 90 -22.96 -0.94 11.95
C ILE A 90 -21.75 -1.88 11.78
N GLY A 91 -20.97 -2.04 12.83
CA GLY A 91 -19.71 -2.78 12.77
C GLY A 91 -19.88 -4.25 12.41
N SER A 92 -20.94 -4.90 12.87
CA SER A 92 -21.27 -6.29 12.53
C SER A 92 -21.61 -6.47 11.06
N GLU A 93 -22.34 -5.54 10.48
CA GLU A 93 -22.75 -5.53 9.08
C GLU A 93 -21.56 -5.24 8.18
N LEU A 94 -20.75 -4.22 8.51
CA LEU A 94 -19.50 -3.96 7.80
C LEU A 94 -18.56 -5.17 7.81
N GLN A 95 -18.43 -5.83 8.97
CA GLN A 95 -17.63 -7.05 9.10
C GLN A 95 -18.16 -8.18 8.20
N THR A 96 -19.47 -8.35 8.15
CA THR A 96 -20.12 -9.41 7.35
C THR A 96 -19.93 -9.16 5.86
N VAL A 97 -20.14 -7.92 5.40
CA VAL A 97 -19.90 -7.54 3.99
C VAL A 97 -18.44 -7.72 3.60
N LEU A 98 -17.51 -7.26 4.45
CA LEU A 98 -16.07 -7.42 4.19
C LEU A 98 -15.69 -8.89 4.04
N GLN A 99 -16.14 -9.74 4.96
CA GLN A 99 -15.80 -11.15 4.96
C GLN A 99 -16.42 -11.89 3.75
N ALA A 100 -17.65 -11.56 3.37
CA ALA A 100 -18.28 -12.12 2.17
C ALA A 100 -17.49 -11.78 0.91
N ARG A 101 -17.10 -10.51 0.72
CA ARG A 101 -16.27 -10.07 -0.42
C ARG A 101 -14.90 -10.76 -0.44
N ILE A 102 -14.25 -10.88 0.72
CA ILE A 102 -12.96 -11.59 0.81
C ILE A 102 -13.12 -13.05 0.40
N GLU A 103 -14.14 -13.74 0.90
CA GLU A 103 -14.36 -15.15 0.59
C GLU A 103 -14.62 -15.38 -0.91
N CYS A 104 -15.39 -14.49 -1.55
CA CYS A 104 -15.62 -14.54 -3.00
C CYS A 104 -14.36 -14.29 -3.83
N HIS A 105 -13.42 -13.46 -3.32
CA HIS A 105 -12.30 -12.97 -4.12
C HIS A 105 -10.92 -13.49 -3.69
N LYS A 106 -10.79 -14.20 -2.57
CA LYS A 106 -9.50 -14.63 -2.02
C LYS A 106 -8.60 -15.36 -3.01
N ASP A 107 -9.16 -16.29 -3.80
CA ASP A 107 -8.39 -17.06 -4.79
C ASP A 107 -7.92 -16.18 -5.96
N LYS A 108 -8.79 -15.29 -6.42
CA LYS A 108 -8.46 -14.31 -7.47
C LYS A 108 -7.37 -13.35 -6.98
N LEU A 109 -7.47 -12.88 -5.73
CA LEU A 109 -6.46 -12.04 -5.10
C LEU A 109 -5.09 -12.71 -5.09
N VAL A 110 -5.01 -13.95 -4.58
CA VAL A 110 -3.74 -14.67 -4.47
C VAL A 110 -3.13 -14.92 -5.83
N LYS A 111 -3.93 -15.37 -6.81
CA LYS A 111 -3.48 -15.56 -8.19
C LYS A 111 -2.99 -14.26 -8.83
N ALA A 112 -3.68 -13.15 -8.55
CA ALA A 112 -3.27 -11.83 -9.03
C ALA A 112 -1.95 -11.36 -8.41
N ILE A 113 -1.73 -11.57 -7.11
CA ILE A 113 -0.48 -11.22 -6.42
C ILE A 113 0.71 -11.94 -7.03
N PHE A 114 0.59 -13.26 -7.19
CA PHE A 114 1.70 -14.10 -7.65
C PHE A 114 1.80 -14.19 -9.17
N ASN A 115 0.81 -13.69 -9.89
CA ASN A 115 0.70 -13.85 -11.34
C ASN A 115 0.83 -15.33 -11.76
N SER A 116 0.27 -16.23 -10.95
CA SER A 116 0.33 -17.68 -11.08
C SER A 116 -0.96 -18.32 -10.58
N ALA A 117 -1.33 -19.44 -11.18
CA ALA A 117 -2.45 -20.27 -10.75
C ALA A 117 -2.07 -21.28 -9.64
N ASP A 118 -0.77 -21.42 -9.33
CA ASP A 118 -0.27 -22.50 -8.48
C ASP A 118 -0.26 -22.17 -6.97
N VAL A 119 -0.74 -20.99 -6.59
CA VAL A 119 -0.79 -20.57 -5.20
C VAL A 119 -2.24 -20.54 -4.72
N ASP A 120 -2.51 -21.34 -3.71
CA ASP A 120 -3.84 -21.46 -3.09
C ASP A 120 -3.84 -20.90 -1.67
N ILE A 121 -5.04 -20.55 -1.21
CA ILE A 121 -5.31 -20.12 0.16
C ILE A 121 -6.61 -20.78 0.63
N LYS A 122 -6.56 -21.45 1.79
CA LYS A 122 -7.76 -22.13 2.31
C LYS A 122 -8.67 -21.16 3.04
N GLU A 123 -8.09 -20.34 3.90
CA GLU A 123 -8.82 -19.41 4.75
C GLU A 123 -8.15 -18.04 4.74
N LEU A 124 -8.98 -17.00 4.57
CA LEU A 124 -8.59 -15.61 4.66
C LEU A 124 -9.70 -14.85 5.38
N GLN A 125 -9.38 -14.29 6.54
CA GLN A 125 -10.31 -13.49 7.32
C GLN A 125 -9.65 -12.17 7.71
N ILE A 126 -10.43 -11.09 7.67
CA ILE A 126 -10.03 -9.78 8.18
C ILE A 126 -11.04 -9.38 9.24
N GLU A 127 -10.57 -9.13 10.45
CA GLU A 127 -11.37 -8.66 11.58
C GLU A 127 -11.10 -7.16 11.77
N LEU A 128 -12.15 -6.34 11.63
CA LEU A 128 -12.07 -4.90 11.87
C LEU A 128 -12.08 -4.62 13.37
N THR A 129 -11.20 -3.71 13.82
CA THR A 129 -11.08 -3.31 15.22
C THR A 129 -11.03 -1.79 15.35
N GLY A 130 -11.50 -1.25 16.50
CA GLY A 130 -11.43 0.19 16.78
C GLY A 130 -12.36 1.04 15.91
N LEU A 131 -13.53 0.52 15.57
CA LEU A 131 -14.57 1.26 14.81
C LEU A 131 -15.21 2.40 15.62
N ASP A 132 -15.07 2.40 16.95
CA ASP A 132 -15.59 3.45 17.83
C ASP A 132 -14.96 4.83 17.57
N ASP A 133 -13.75 4.84 17.02
CA ASP A 133 -13.04 6.07 16.70
C ASP A 133 -13.37 6.62 15.29
N ILE A 134 -14.30 5.99 14.56
CA ILE A 134 -14.63 6.35 13.18
C ILE A 134 -16.06 6.84 13.10
N SER A 135 -16.23 8.02 12.51
CA SER A 135 -17.52 8.55 12.15
C SER A 135 -17.76 8.46 10.64
N ILE A 136 -19.01 8.21 10.26
CA ILE A 136 -19.53 8.25 8.90
C ILE A 136 -20.49 9.44 8.84
N GLY A 137 -20.08 10.51 8.19
CA GLY A 137 -20.90 11.72 8.04
C GLY A 137 -21.60 11.73 6.68
N PHE A 138 -22.89 11.97 6.70
CA PHE A 138 -23.73 12.12 5.50
C PHE A 138 -24.12 13.58 5.34
N ARG A 139 -23.98 14.14 4.15
CA ARG A 139 -24.38 15.51 3.83
C ARG A 139 -25.08 15.56 2.48
N ALA A 140 -26.11 16.38 2.40
CA ALA A 140 -26.81 16.70 1.16
C ALA A 140 -26.72 18.21 0.90
N LYS A 141 -26.37 18.61 -0.31
CA LYS A 141 -26.31 19.99 -0.75
C LYS A 141 -27.15 20.15 -2.03
N THR A 142 -28.18 20.98 -1.97
CA THR A 142 -28.97 21.32 -3.14
C THR A 142 -28.30 22.44 -3.93
N SER A 143 -28.12 22.27 -5.24
CA SER A 143 -27.58 23.27 -6.17
C SER A 143 -28.42 23.25 -7.44
N GLU A 144 -29.16 24.33 -7.71
CA GLU A 144 -30.06 24.51 -8.86
C GLU A 144 -30.98 23.30 -9.09
N ASP A 145 -30.68 22.41 -10.03
CA ASP A 145 -31.48 21.23 -10.36
C ASP A 145 -30.86 19.90 -9.89
N LYS A 146 -29.86 19.96 -9.02
CA LYS A 146 -29.12 18.76 -8.55
C LYS A 146 -29.00 18.74 -7.04
N ILE A 147 -29.10 17.54 -6.48
CA ILE A 147 -28.72 17.27 -5.10
C ILE A 147 -27.37 16.55 -5.14
N ILE A 148 -26.40 17.08 -4.41
CA ILE A 148 -25.07 16.48 -4.27
C ILE A 148 -25.04 15.86 -2.90
N PHE A 149 -24.85 14.56 -2.85
CA PHE A 149 -24.63 13.83 -1.62
C PHE A 149 -23.14 13.63 -1.42
N SER A 150 -22.69 13.77 -0.19
CA SER A 150 -21.33 13.48 0.18
C SER A 150 -21.28 12.65 1.44
N ILE A 151 -20.46 11.61 1.42
CA ILE A 151 -20.19 10.76 2.57
C ILE A 151 -18.76 11.03 3.02
N HIS A 152 -18.61 11.36 4.29
CA HIS A 152 -17.33 11.66 4.91
C HIS A 152 -16.98 10.52 5.88
N LEU A 153 -15.79 9.98 5.75
CA LEU A 153 -15.26 8.97 6.64
C LEU A 153 -14.18 9.57 7.54
N GLY A 154 -14.29 9.36 8.84
CA GLY A 154 -13.34 9.87 9.83
C GLY A 154 -13.79 11.15 10.54
N ASN A 155 -13.12 11.47 11.64
CA ASN A 155 -13.50 12.54 12.57
C ASN A 155 -13.04 13.94 12.12
N ASP A 156 -12.19 14.06 11.12
CA ASP A 156 -11.64 15.32 10.63
C ASP A 156 -12.33 15.79 9.34
N ALA A 157 -12.36 17.12 9.12
CA ALA A 157 -12.77 17.74 7.85
C ALA A 157 -11.92 17.29 6.64
N LYS A 158 -10.92 16.46 6.86
CA LYS A 158 -9.98 15.90 5.89
C LYS A 158 -10.24 14.42 5.56
N GLY A 159 -11.32 13.85 6.06
CA GLY A 159 -11.76 12.49 5.75
C GLY A 159 -12.07 12.30 4.27
N TYR A 160 -12.11 11.04 3.86
CA TYR A 160 -12.46 10.71 2.48
C TYR A 160 -13.88 11.16 2.16
N VAL A 161 -14.06 11.76 0.97
CA VAL A 161 -15.36 12.28 0.52
C VAL A 161 -15.73 11.61 -0.79
N THR A 162 -16.84 10.91 -0.80
CA THR A 162 -17.46 10.38 -2.02
C THR A 162 -18.62 11.27 -2.42
N TYR A 163 -18.67 11.72 -3.68
CA TYR A 163 -19.74 12.54 -4.20
C TYR A 163 -20.67 11.70 -5.08
N PHE A 164 -21.97 11.77 -4.80
CA PHE A 164 -23.02 11.27 -5.67
C PHE A 164 -23.83 12.47 -6.14
N SER A 165 -24.14 12.52 -7.43
CA SER A 165 -24.93 13.60 -8.02
C SER A 165 -26.21 13.03 -8.59
N GLU A 166 -27.37 13.57 -8.17
CA GLU A 166 -28.68 13.16 -8.67
C GLU A 166 -29.39 14.24 -9.49
N LYS A 167 -30.13 13.80 -10.51
CA LYS A 167 -31.16 14.56 -11.17
C LYS A 167 -32.51 14.19 -10.54
N GLY A 168 -32.82 14.73 -9.36
CA GLY A 168 -34.20 14.83 -8.88
C GLY A 168 -34.79 13.69 -8.07
N ARG A 169 -34.29 12.45 -8.04
CA ARG A 169 -34.79 11.35 -7.16
C ARG A 169 -33.69 10.35 -6.86
N MET A 170 -33.53 10.05 -5.57
CA MET A 170 -32.45 9.22 -5.03
C MET A 170 -32.72 7.71 -5.04
N SER A 171 -33.92 7.28 -5.23
CA SER A 171 -34.30 5.88 -4.98
C SER A 171 -34.04 4.91 -6.12
N GLU A 172 -33.72 5.40 -7.31
CA GLU A 172 -33.64 4.56 -8.51
C GLU A 172 -32.29 4.55 -9.23
N ASP A 173 -31.31 5.42 -8.85
CA ASP A 173 -30.17 5.76 -9.72
C ASP A 173 -28.77 5.50 -9.16
N LEU A 174 -28.58 4.85 -8.01
CA LEU A 174 -27.26 4.29 -7.68
C LEU A 174 -27.06 3.04 -8.54
N ASP A 175 -26.28 3.17 -9.62
CA ASP A 175 -25.94 2.00 -10.40
C ASP A 175 -24.96 1.09 -9.65
N GLU A 176 -24.79 -0.12 -10.16
CA GLU A 176 -23.91 -1.12 -9.56
C GLU A 176 -22.47 -0.62 -9.42
N SER A 177 -22.01 0.19 -10.37
CA SER A 177 -20.65 0.71 -10.39
C SER A 177 -20.41 1.77 -9.31
N ASP A 178 -21.39 2.61 -9.04
CA ASP A 178 -21.35 3.62 -7.98
C ASP A 178 -21.34 2.97 -6.60
N TRP A 179 -22.14 1.90 -6.45
CA TRP A 179 -22.19 1.13 -5.20
C TRP A 179 -20.86 0.43 -4.91
N ASP A 180 -20.31 -0.28 -5.88
CA ASP A 180 -19.02 -0.94 -5.73
C ASP A 180 -17.90 0.05 -5.42
N PHE A 181 -17.90 1.20 -6.09
CA PHE A 181 -16.95 2.26 -5.80
C PHE A 181 -17.07 2.76 -4.34
N PHE A 182 -18.30 2.92 -3.85
CA PHE A 182 -18.56 3.36 -2.48
C PHE A 182 -18.07 2.32 -1.45
N VAL A 183 -18.48 1.05 -1.59
CA VAL A 183 -18.10 -0.02 -0.66
C VAL A 183 -16.59 -0.23 -0.66
N ASN A 184 -15.95 -0.22 -1.82
CA ASN A 184 -14.50 -0.30 -1.94
C ASN A 184 -13.79 0.82 -1.18
N ASN A 185 -14.31 2.04 -1.28
CA ASN A 185 -13.71 3.18 -0.60
C ASN A 185 -13.88 3.10 0.92
N ILE A 186 -15.02 2.61 1.42
CA ILE A 186 -15.20 2.36 2.86
C ILE A 186 -14.14 1.37 3.35
N PHE A 187 -14.00 0.21 2.72
CA PHE A 187 -13.03 -0.79 3.17
C PHE A 187 -11.59 -0.33 3.02
N ARG A 188 -11.25 0.37 1.93
CA ARG A 188 -9.94 0.98 1.81
C ARG A 188 -9.63 1.98 2.92
N PHE A 189 -10.62 2.78 3.31
CA PHE A 189 -10.47 3.70 4.44
C PHE A 189 -10.28 2.94 5.76
N LEU A 190 -11.11 1.93 6.02
CA LEU A 190 -11.03 1.13 7.24
C LEU A 190 -9.71 0.38 7.35
N LEU A 191 -9.25 -0.26 6.28
CA LEU A 191 -8.00 -1.02 6.26
C LEU A 191 -6.73 -0.15 6.27
N ASN A 192 -6.81 1.09 5.81
CA ASN A 192 -5.71 2.06 5.90
C ASN A 192 -5.78 2.95 7.16
N GLU A 193 -6.46 2.50 8.20
CA GLU A 193 -6.55 3.18 9.51
C GLU A 193 -7.05 4.62 9.43
N GLY A 194 -7.96 4.92 8.52
CA GLY A 194 -8.47 6.27 8.35
C GLY A 194 -7.48 7.27 7.75
N ARG A 195 -6.30 6.80 7.32
CA ARG A 195 -5.23 7.65 6.76
C ARG A 195 -5.35 7.92 5.27
N LEU A 196 -6.49 7.64 4.66
CA LEU A 196 -6.74 7.93 3.24
C LEU A 196 -6.76 9.44 2.93
N ARG A 197 -5.65 10.12 3.15
CA ARG A 197 -5.49 11.49 2.64
C ARG A 197 -5.25 11.57 1.15
N THR A 198 -4.87 10.50 0.55
CA THR A 198 -4.64 10.36 -0.91
C THR A 198 -4.65 8.89 -1.23
N LEU A 199 -4.87 8.54 -2.47
CA LEU A 199 -4.60 7.24 -3.09
C LEU A 199 -3.12 6.79 -2.85
N ASN A 200 -2.69 6.78 -1.60
CA ASN A 200 -1.32 6.58 -1.20
C ASN A 200 -1.03 5.12 -1.23
N LYS A 201 -0.36 4.83 -2.26
CA LYS A 201 0.08 3.53 -2.62
C LYS A 201 0.99 3.00 -1.53
N CYS A 202 0.64 1.86 -1.02
CA CYS A 202 1.58 1.04 -0.29
C CYS A 202 2.69 0.64 -1.26
N ILE A 203 3.93 0.90 -0.93
CA ILE A 203 5.07 0.64 -1.81
C ILE A 203 5.80 -0.60 -1.31
N TYR A 204 6.12 -1.50 -2.23
CA TYR A 204 6.89 -2.70 -1.94
C TYR A 204 8.37 -2.50 -2.28
N LEU A 205 9.25 -2.85 -1.36
CA LEU A 205 10.69 -2.87 -1.50
C LEU A 205 11.17 -4.32 -1.36
N PRO A 206 11.40 -5.06 -2.46
CA PRO A 206 11.76 -6.47 -2.42
C PRO A 206 13.18 -6.71 -1.89
N ALA A 207 13.49 -7.90 -1.43
CA ALA A 207 14.81 -8.27 -0.95
C ALA A 207 15.91 -8.13 -2.01
N ALA A 208 15.60 -8.40 -3.28
CA ALA A 208 16.59 -8.36 -4.37
C ALA A 208 16.77 -6.97 -5.01
N ARG A 209 16.59 -5.87 -4.27
CA ARG A 209 16.62 -4.48 -4.78
C ARG A 209 17.85 -4.14 -5.61
N THR A 210 19.05 -4.51 -5.14
CA THR A 210 20.30 -4.32 -5.87
C THR A 210 20.24 -4.91 -7.28
N GLY A 211 19.76 -6.15 -7.43
CA GLY A 211 19.61 -6.79 -8.72
C GLY A 211 18.67 -6.04 -9.66
N PHE A 212 17.51 -5.62 -9.15
CA PHE A 212 16.52 -4.87 -9.92
C PHE A 212 17.05 -3.48 -10.32
N MET A 213 17.71 -2.77 -9.42
CA MET A 213 18.29 -1.44 -9.73
C MET A 213 19.36 -1.51 -10.82
N LEU A 214 20.19 -2.55 -10.83
CA LEU A 214 21.23 -2.72 -11.83
C LEU A 214 20.70 -3.22 -13.18
N THR A 215 19.56 -3.91 -13.21
CA THR A 215 19.01 -4.54 -14.41
C THR A 215 17.76 -3.87 -14.96
N LYS A 216 17.21 -2.83 -14.30
CA LYS A 216 15.95 -2.18 -14.70
C LYS A 216 15.91 -1.78 -16.18
N ASP A 217 17.01 -1.22 -16.71
CA ASP A 217 17.09 -0.78 -18.10
C ASP A 217 17.06 -1.96 -19.09
N VAL A 218 17.65 -3.09 -18.69
CA VAL A 218 17.63 -4.32 -19.48
C VAL A 218 16.21 -4.90 -19.50
N ILE A 219 15.55 -4.97 -18.34
CA ILE A 219 14.17 -5.44 -18.20
C ILE A 219 13.24 -4.58 -19.08
N ASN A 220 13.34 -3.25 -18.97
CA ASN A 220 12.56 -2.32 -19.76
C ASN A 220 12.81 -2.45 -21.27
N LYS A 221 14.06 -2.70 -21.68
CA LYS A 221 14.42 -2.90 -23.09
C LYS A 221 13.83 -4.19 -23.65
N VAL A 222 13.87 -5.27 -22.88
CA VAL A 222 13.31 -6.56 -23.28
C VAL A 222 11.78 -6.46 -23.38
N GLY A 223 11.11 -5.86 -22.39
CA GLY A 223 9.68 -5.64 -22.42
C GLY A 223 9.22 -4.82 -23.64
N ARG A 224 9.93 -3.73 -23.96
CA ARG A 224 9.63 -2.93 -25.16
C ARG A 224 9.84 -3.73 -26.44
N ARG A 225 10.91 -4.53 -26.54
CA ARG A 225 11.14 -5.37 -27.74
C ARG A 225 10.03 -6.40 -27.92
N ALA A 226 9.59 -7.05 -26.85
CA ALA A 226 8.48 -7.99 -26.90
C ALA A 226 7.18 -7.33 -27.40
N ALA A 227 6.90 -6.10 -26.99
CA ALA A 227 5.71 -5.34 -27.41
C ALA A 227 5.73 -4.97 -28.92
N PHE A 228 6.89 -4.85 -29.54
CA PHE A 228 7.02 -4.47 -30.96
C PHE A 228 7.25 -5.65 -31.91
N ASN A 229 7.50 -6.85 -31.41
CA ASN A 229 7.74 -8.04 -32.21
C ASN A 229 6.42 -8.77 -32.56
N ILE A 230 5.52 -8.10 -33.25
CA ILE A 230 4.28 -8.73 -33.74
C ILE A 230 4.67 -9.79 -34.79
N GLY A 231 4.39 -11.06 -34.49
CA GLY A 231 4.61 -12.18 -35.41
C GLY A 231 5.95 -12.90 -35.29
N ILE A 232 6.79 -12.56 -34.34
CA ILE A 232 7.98 -13.35 -33.96
C ILE A 232 7.68 -13.98 -32.60
N GLU A 233 7.68 -15.31 -32.53
CA GLU A 233 7.59 -16.02 -31.25
C GLU A 233 8.87 -15.73 -30.44
N THR A 234 8.79 -14.68 -29.61
CA THR A 234 9.77 -14.48 -28.54
C THR A 234 9.17 -15.07 -27.27
N GLU A 235 9.89 -15.95 -26.61
CA GLU A 235 9.45 -16.41 -25.28
C GLU A 235 9.25 -15.17 -24.40
N PRO A 236 8.02 -14.96 -23.87
CA PRO A 236 7.79 -13.86 -22.95
C PRO A 236 8.66 -14.06 -21.72
N LEU A 237 9.22 -12.97 -21.19
CA LEU A 237 9.85 -13.04 -19.87
C LEU A 237 8.84 -13.62 -18.88
N PRO A 238 9.25 -14.57 -18.01
CA PRO A 238 8.36 -15.04 -16.96
C PRO A 238 7.87 -13.85 -16.15
N PRO A 239 6.56 -13.78 -15.88
CA PRO A 239 5.99 -12.64 -15.18
C PRO A 239 6.54 -12.58 -13.75
N PHE A 240 6.95 -11.40 -13.32
CA PHE A 240 7.25 -11.15 -11.91
C PHE A 240 5.94 -11.15 -11.09
N VAL A 241 6.05 -11.46 -9.81
CA VAL A 241 4.96 -11.23 -8.87
C VAL A 241 4.59 -9.75 -8.83
N ARG A 242 3.32 -9.43 -8.63
CA ARG A 242 2.82 -8.04 -8.68
C ARG A 242 3.55 -7.05 -7.78
N PRO A 243 3.93 -7.37 -6.53
CA PRO A 243 4.72 -6.46 -5.70
C PRO A 243 6.05 -6.04 -6.33
N ILE A 244 6.73 -6.96 -7.02
CA ILE A 244 7.98 -6.67 -7.74
C ILE A 244 7.72 -5.78 -8.95
N ASN A 245 6.68 -6.06 -9.74
CA ASN A 245 6.29 -5.20 -10.84
C ASN A 245 5.99 -3.77 -10.36
N GLN A 246 5.21 -3.64 -9.27
CA GLN A 246 4.95 -2.32 -8.67
C GLN A 246 6.24 -1.60 -8.28
N PHE A 247 7.21 -2.31 -7.68
CA PHE A 247 8.49 -1.72 -7.33
C PHE A 247 9.20 -1.13 -8.57
N LEU A 248 9.26 -1.90 -9.66
CA LEU A 248 9.87 -1.45 -10.91
C LEU A 248 9.13 -0.24 -11.49
N ASP A 249 7.80 -0.28 -11.48
CA ASP A 249 6.96 0.84 -11.95
C ASP A 249 7.17 2.09 -11.08
N VAL A 250 7.19 1.94 -9.75
CA VAL A 250 7.44 3.05 -8.83
C VAL A 250 8.78 3.73 -9.14
N ILE A 251 9.86 2.95 -9.33
CA ILE A 251 11.18 3.52 -9.64
C ILE A 251 11.21 4.16 -11.03
N ASN A 252 10.52 3.59 -12.02
CA ASN A 252 10.46 4.14 -13.37
C ASN A 252 9.60 5.43 -13.44
N ASP A 253 8.56 5.53 -12.60
CA ASP A 253 7.60 6.63 -12.61
C ASP A 253 7.99 7.79 -11.67
N LEU A 254 9.12 7.70 -10.95
CA LEU A 254 9.60 8.82 -10.16
C LEU A 254 9.77 10.07 -11.04
N THR A 255 9.26 11.20 -10.60
CA THR A 255 9.37 12.48 -11.31
C THR A 255 10.28 13.43 -10.53
N LEU A 256 11.09 14.17 -11.26
CA LEU A 256 11.99 15.18 -10.70
C LEU A 256 11.33 16.57 -10.61
N ASP A 257 10.14 16.72 -11.19
CA ASP A 257 9.45 18.00 -11.35
C ASP A 257 8.67 18.45 -10.09
N GLY A 258 8.84 17.75 -8.98
CA GLY A 258 8.22 18.07 -7.71
C GLY A 258 9.19 18.71 -6.74
N GLU A 259 8.68 19.63 -5.89
CA GLU A 259 9.34 20.01 -4.65
C GLU A 259 9.78 18.75 -3.90
N SER A 260 11.02 18.75 -3.38
CA SER A 260 11.52 17.67 -2.52
C SER A 260 10.52 17.39 -1.41
N ASN A 261 10.30 16.14 -1.07
CA ASN A 261 9.38 15.80 0.00
C ASN A 261 9.97 16.21 1.36
N GLU A 262 9.64 17.44 1.79
CA GLU A 262 10.14 18.03 3.04
C GLU A 262 9.88 17.13 4.26
N ASN A 263 8.81 16.31 4.24
CA ASN A 263 8.47 15.44 5.36
C ASN A 263 9.53 14.36 5.62
N PHE A 264 10.34 14.02 4.63
CA PHE A 264 11.38 12.99 4.76
C PHE A 264 12.80 13.53 4.63
N ALA A 265 12.99 14.87 4.53
CA ALA A 265 14.30 15.48 4.29
C ALA A 265 15.36 15.04 5.30
N GLU A 266 15.05 15.05 6.59
CA GLU A 266 15.97 14.61 7.66
C GLU A 266 16.30 13.11 7.57
N ILE A 267 15.34 12.29 7.15
CA ILE A 267 15.56 10.84 6.99
C ILE A 267 16.45 10.57 5.78
N VAL A 268 16.22 11.30 4.69
CA VAL A 268 17.04 11.23 3.48
C VAL A 268 18.47 11.66 3.78
N GLU A 269 18.66 12.81 4.44
CA GLU A 269 19.98 13.28 4.87
C GLU A 269 20.70 12.24 5.74
N TYR A 270 19.98 11.63 6.67
CA TYR A 270 20.55 10.57 7.52
C TYR A 270 20.96 9.33 6.73
N LEU A 271 20.19 8.92 5.71
CA LEU A 271 20.52 7.81 4.82
C LEU A 271 21.76 8.16 3.96
N GLU A 272 21.79 9.34 3.37
CA GLU A 272 22.85 9.78 2.47
C GLU A 272 24.17 10.05 3.18
N SER A 273 24.17 10.94 4.18
CA SER A 273 25.38 11.31 4.89
C SER A 273 25.82 10.26 5.90
N GLY A 274 24.84 9.62 6.58
CA GLY A 274 25.10 8.70 7.69
C GLY A 274 25.35 7.25 7.27
N MET A 275 24.84 6.81 6.12
CA MET A 275 24.92 5.41 5.71
C MET A 275 25.54 5.20 4.33
N ALA A 276 25.20 6.01 3.33
CA ALA A 276 25.72 5.90 1.99
C ALA A 276 27.06 6.65 1.78
N ASP A 277 27.40 7.60 2.66
CA ASP A 277 28.57 8.50 2.57
C ASP A 277 28.59 9.27 1.24
N GLY A 278 27.43 9.77 0.81
CA GLY A 278 27.26 10.54 -0.42
C GLY A 278 25.81 10.65 -0.83
N THR A 279 25.55 11.31 -1.94
CA THR A 279 24.21 11.65 -2.43
C THR A 279 23.80 10.74 -3.59
N VAL A 280 22.56 10.26 -3.55
CA VAL A 280 21.94 9.50 -4.65
C VAL A 280 21.06 10.44 -5.47
N GLU A 281 21.33 10.53 -6.76
CA GLU A 281 20.63 11.43 -7.68
C GLU A 281 20.05 10.65 -8.86
N MET A 282 18.98 11.18 -9.43
CA MET A 282 18.37 10.65 -10.64
C MET A 282 18.47 11.70 -11.75
N SER A 283 18.90 11.27 -12.93
CA SER A 283 18.99 12.13 -14.11
C SER A 283 17.59 12.58 -14.58
N SER A 284 17.49 13.82 -15.04
CA SER A 284 16.31 14.34 -15.75
C SER A 284 16.16 13.80 -17.18
N LEU A 285 17.14 13.05 -17.68
CA LEU A 285 17.07 12.43 -18.99
C LEU A 285 16.00 11.32 -19.05
N PRO A 286 15.46 11.00 -20.22
CA PRO A 286 14.40 9.99 -20.36
C PRO A 286 14.73 8.59 -19.80
N ASN A 287 16.02 8.24 -19.73
CA ASN A 287 16.49 6.97 -19.16
C ASN A 287 16.50 6.97 -17.64
N LYS A 288 16.30 8.15 -16.98
CA LYS A 288 16.31 8.30 -15.52
C LYS A 288 17.46 7.54 -14.86
N GLU A 289 18.68 7.75 -15.38
CA GLU A 289 19.86 7.11 -14.85
C GLU A 289 20.10 7.55 -13.42
N VAL A 290 20.36 6.58 -12.54
CA VAL A 290 20.67 6.84 -11.14
C VAL A 290 22.18 6.89 -10.96
N THR A 291 22.64 7.97 -10.37
CA THR A 291 24.04 8.24 -10.08
C THR A 291 24.26 8.45 -8.59
N TYR A 292 25.45 8.17 -8.14
CA TYR A 292 25.90 8.41 -6.77
C TYR A 292 27.06 9.39 -6.77
N VAL A 293 26.99 10.41 -5.95
CA VAL A 293 28.04 11.40 -5.75
C VAL A 293 28.63 11.22 -4.35
N PRO A 294 29.87 10.68 -4.22
CA PRO A 294 30.51 10.53 -2.91
C PRO A 294 30.71 11.88 -2.20
N ASN A 295 30.67 11.90 -0.88
CA ASN A 295 30.98 13.07 -0.11
C ASN A 295 32.34 13.69 -0.48
N GLY A 296 32.36 15.00 -0.67
CA GLY A 296 33.58 15.71 -1.08
C GLY A 296 33.98 15.54 -2.55
N LYS A 297 33.15 14.89 -3.37
CA LYS A 297 33.31 14.80 -4.83
C LYS A 297 32.22 15.57 -5.54
N THR A 298 32.50 15.95 -6.80
CA THR A 298 31.53 16.64 -7.67
C THR A 298 31.11 15.78 -8.87
N THR A 299 31.76 14.64 -9.06
CA THR A 299 31.52 13.76 -10.21
C THR A 299 30.67 12.57 -9.77
N GLY A 300 29.52 12.41 -10.41
CA GLY A 300 28.63 11.26 -10.20
C GLY A 300 29.21 9.96 -10.79
N MET A 301 28.96 8.87 -10.12
CA MET A 301 29.32 7.51 -10.51
C MET A 301 28.04 6.71 -10.81
N SER A 302 28.09 5.84 -11.83
CA SER A 302 26.98 4.92 -12.09
C SER A 302 26.81 3.92 -10.94
N LEU A 303 25.57 3.56 -10.62
CA LEU A 303 25.27 2.52 -9.61
C LEU A 303 25.99 1.19 -9.87
N ARG A 304 26.40 0.92 -11.10
CA ARG A 304 27.14 -0.30 -11.47
C ARG A 304 28.58 -0.34 -10.93
N THR A 305 29.09 0.81 -10.51
CA THR A 305 30.50 0.96 -10.06
C THR A 305 30.63 1.33 -8.58
N VAL A 306 29.52 1.43 -7.87
CA VAL A 306 29.50 1.78 -6.44
C VAL A 306 29.33 0.53 -5.56
N SER A 307 29.45 0.73 -4.25
CA SER A 307 29.29 -0.36 -3.28
C SER A 307 27.85 -0.90 -3.25
N ALA A 308 27.70 -2.17 -2.91
CA ALA A 308 26.39 -2.78 -2.73
C ALA A 308 25.51 -2.04 -1.69
N VAL A 309 26.10 -1.46 -0.66
CA VAL A 309 25.39 -0.62 0.33
C VAL A 309 24.66 0.54 -0.35
N VAL A 310 25.36 1.28 -1.22
CA VAL A 310 24.77 2.43 -1.94
C VAL A 310 23.64 1.95 -2.85
N THR A 311 23.87 0.89 -3.63
CA THR A 311 22.86 0.36 -4.54
C THR A 311 21.61 -0.13 -3.79
N GLU A 312 21.83 -0.75 -2.62
CA GLU A 312 20.74 -1.28 -1.78
C GLU A 312 19.89 -0.18 -1.14
N LEU A 313 20.52 0.93 -0.72
CA LEU A 313 19.83 2.07 -0.13
C LEU A 313 19.18 2.99 -1.18
N SER A 314 19.66 3.00 -2.41
CA SER A 314 19.21 3.92 -3.47
C SER A 314 17.71 3.93 -3.71
N PRO A 315 16.98 2.80 -3.78
CA PRO A 315 15.53 2.82 -3.99
C PRO A 315 14.78 3.54 -2.88
N LEU A 316 15.12 3.27 -1.62
CA LEU A 316 14.50 3.95 -0.49
C LEU A 316 14.78 5.45 -0.52
N ILE A 317 16.03 5.85 -0.75
CA ILE A 317 16.41 7.27 -0.85
C ILE A 317 15.62 7.96 -1.95
N LEU A 318 15.55 7.38 -3.17
CA LEU A 318 14.85 7.96 -4.30
C LEU A 318 13.34 8.07 -4.06
N ILE A 319 12.72 7.04 -3.47
CA ILE A 319 11.30 7.06 -3.12
C ILE A 319 11.02 8.18 -2.12
N LEU A 320 11.80 8.30 -1.06
CA LEU A 320 11.61 9.33 -0.04
C LEU A 320 11.88 10.75 -0.57
N LYS A 321 12.81 10.92 -1.52
CA LYS A 321 13.07 12.21 -2.19
C LYS A 321 11.95 12.65 -3.12
N HIS A 322 11.43 11.73 -3.94
CA HIS A 322 10.64 12.09 -5.11
C HIS A 322 9.16 11.67 -5.05
N LYS A 323 8.76 10.83 -4.07
CA LYS A 323 7.37 10.43 -3.92
C LYS A 323 6.72 11.29 -2.84
N LYS A 324 5.73 12.12 -3.23
CA LYS A 324 5.05 13.04 -2.28
C LYS A 324 4.30 12.31 -1.17
N ASN A 325 3.74 11.15 -1.50
CA ASN A 325 2.82 10.43 -0.63
C ASN A 325 3.28 8.98 -0.46
N VAL A 326 3.85 8.68 0.70
CA VAL A 326 4.23 7.33 1.12
C VAL A 326 3.40 7.00 2.36
N GLY A 327 2.34 6.19 2.21
CA GLY A 327 1.44 5.82 3.31
C GLY A 327 1.91 4.57 4.04
N ALA A 328 2.33 3.54 3.28
CA ALA A 328 2.88 2.31 3.84
C ALA A 328 4.07 1.82 3.01
N LEU A 329 5.04 1.24 3.68
CA LEU A 329 6.17 0.55 3.07
C LEU A 329 6.18 -0.92 3.50
N PHE A 330 6.27 -1.80 2.51
CA PHE A 330 6.54 -3.22 2.66
C PHE A 330 8.01 -3.44 2.33
N TYR A 331 8.85 -3.60 3.34
CA TYR A 331 10.28 -3.59 3.18
C TYR A 331 10.88 -4.95 3.56
N GLU A 332 11.28 -5.72 2.54
CA GLU A 332 11.94 -7.00 2.77
C GLU A 332 13.44 -6.81 3.06
N GLU A 333 13.89 -7.48 4.10
CA GLU A 333 15.30 -7.63 4.47
C GLU A 333 16.10 -6.31 4.36
N PRO A 334 15.75 -5.26 5.11
CA PRO A 334 16.47 -3.98 5.07
C PRO A 334 17.94 -4.07 5.50
N GLU A 335 18.34 -5.18 6.11
CA GLU A 335 19.72 -5.48 6.51
C GLU A 335 20.62 -5.95 5.37
N MET A 336 20.07 -6.30 4.20
CA MET A 336 20.88 -6.81 3.09
C MET A 336 22.01 -5.85 2.73
N CYS A 337 23.19 -6.40 2.51
CA CYS A 337 24.41 -5.66 2.20
C CYS A 337 24.87 -4.67 3.29
N LEU A 338 24.22 -4.61 4.47
CA LEU A 338 24.57 -3.69 5.53
C LEU A 338 25.47 -4.34 6.58
N HIS A 339 26.61 -3.70 6.87
CA HIS A 339 27.43 -4.05 8.02
C HIS A 339 26.65 -3.84 9.34
N PRO A 340 26.91 -4.58 10.43
CA PRO A 340 26.20 -4.47 11.72
C PRO A 340 25.95 -3.05 12.21
N GLN A 341 26.91 -2.16 12.10
CA GLN A 341 26.73 -0.74 12.47
C GLN A 341 25.68 -0.02 11.61
N LEU A 342 25.59 -0.35 10.31
CA LEU A 342 24.59 0.21 9.41
C LEU A 342 23.22 -0.41 9.65
N GLN A 343 23.13 -1.67 10.10
CA GLN A 343 21.86 -2.27 10.51
C GLN A 343 21.24 -1.56 11.70
N GLN A 344 22.06 -1.12 12.69
CA GLN A 344 21.58 -0.27 13.79
C GLN A 344 21.06 1.07 13.30
N LYS A 345 21.73 1.69 12.31
CA LYS A 345 21.28 2.92 11.70
C LYS A 345 19.97 2.71 10.92
N MET A 346 19.85 1.59 10.20
CA MET A 346 18.62 1.23 9.50
C MET A 346 17.45 1.05 10.46
N ALA A 347 17.62 0.41 11.60
CA ALA A 347 16.59 0.31 12.62
C ALA A 347 16.07 1.70 13.05
N ARG A 348 16.97 2.68 13.18
CA ARG A 348 16.56 4.08 13.47
C ARG A 348 15.80 4.71 12.31
N VAL A 349 16.18 4.42 11.06
CA VAL A 349 15.44 4.88 9.88
C VAL A 349 14.02 4.34 9.89
N LEU A 350 13.82 3.04 10.15
CA LEU A 350 12.50 2.41 10.24
C LEU A 350 11.63 3.11 11.31
N CYS A 351 12.16 3.36 12.50
CA CYS A 351 11.42 4.06 13.56
C CYS A 351 11.11 5.52 13.19
N ARG A 352 12.03 6.23 12.52
CA ARG A 352 11.78 7.60 12.06
C ARG A 352 10.69 7.65 10.98
N LEU A 353 10.63 6.67 10.08
CA LEU A 353 9.56 6.56 9.10
C LEU A 353 8.20 6.35 9.78
N VAL A 354 8.13 5.49 10.80
CA VAL A 354 6.91 5.32 11.61
C VAL A 354 6.49 6.62 12.28
N ASN A 355 7.43 7.34 12.89
CA ASN A 355 7.16 8.64 13.53
C ASN A 355 6.73 9.72 12.51
N ALA A 356 7.17 9.61 11.26
CA ALA A 356 6.72 10.46 10.15
C ALA A 356 5.35 10.02 9.58
N GLY A 357 4.69 9.02 10.19
CA GLY A 357 3.35 8.56 9.82
C GLY A 357 3.31 7.48 8.73
N VAL A 358 4.44 6.88 8.37
CA VAL A 358 4.50 5.76 7.42
C VAL A 358 4.26 4.46 8.16
N GLN A 359 3.29 3.67 7.70
CA GLN A 359 3.11 2.31 8.19
C GLN A 359 4.21 1.41 7.64
N MET A 360 4.93 0.74 8.53
CA MET A 360 6.07 -0.10 8.16
C MET A 360 5.75 -1.57 8.37
N ASN A 361 5.84 -2.36 7.29
CA ASN A 361 5.78 -3.81 7.32
C ASN A 361 7.15 -4.33 6.87
N VAL A 362 7.86 -5.03 7.73
CA VAL A 362 9.27 -5.35 7.52
C VAL A 362 9.52 -6.83 7.75
N THR A 363 10.15 -7.51 6.79
CA THR A 363 10.74 -8.83 7.05
C THR A 363 12.21 -8.68 7.41
N THR A 364 12.68 -9.41 8.38
CA THR A 364 14.10 -9.36 8.77
C THR A 364 14.58 -10.69 9.32
N HIS A 365 15.87 -10.97 9.10
CA HIS A 365 16.64 -12.04 9.73
C HIS A 365 17.66 -11.47 10.72
N SER A 366 17.72 -10.14 10.88
CA SER A 366 18.71 -9.47 11.71
C SER A 366 18.26 -9.34 13.15
N ASP A 367 18.92 -10.06 14.04
CA ASP A 367 18.79 -9.86 15.48
C ASP A 367 19.17 -8.42 15.89
N ILE A 368 20.08 -7.79 15.16
CA ILE A 368 20.54 -6.42 15.45
C ILE A 368 19.40 -5.43 15.22
N ILE A 369 18.69 -5.54 14.09
CA ILE A 369 17.54 -4.69 13.80
C ILE A 369 16.47 -4.90 14.87
N LEU A 370 16.11 -6.15 15.15
CA LEU A 370 15.08 -6.49 16.13
C LEU A 370 15.42 -5.97 17.53
N GLN A 371 16.63 -6.23 18.02
CA GLN A 371 17.07 -5.77 19.35
C GLN A 371 17.11 -4.24 19.43
N HIS A 372 17.56 -3.59 18.37
CA HIS A 372 17.67 -2.13 18.36
C HIS A 372 16.30 -1.45 18.36
N ILE A 373 15.35 -1.97 17.59
CA ILE A 373 13.95 -1.48 17.59
C ILE A 373 13.34 -1.71 18.99
N ASN A 374 13.47 -2.90 19.58
CA ASN A 374 12.96 -3.18 20.91
C ASN A 374 13.54 -2.23 21.97
N ASN A 375 14.82 -1.91 21.88
CA ASN A 375 15.45 -0.95 22.79
C ASN A 375 14.90 0.46 22.61
N MET A 376 14.65 0.90 21.38
CA MET A 376 14.06 2.22 21.12
C MET A 376 12.62 2.33 21.64
N ILE A 377 11.80 1.29 21.46
CA ILE A 377 10.43 1.25 22.00
C ILE A 377 10.41 1.32 23.53
N ARG A 378 11.39 0.69 24.20
CA ARG A 378 11.48 0.73 25.68
C ARG A 378 11.95 2.07 26.23
N LEU A 379 12.57 2.91 25.41
CA LEU A 379 13.11 4.22 25.80
C LEU A 379 12.18 5.37 25.43
N SER A 380 11.18 5.14 24.59
CA SER A 380 10.12 6.09 24.24
C SER A 380 9.00 6.07 25.27
#